data_8339a1a25bb277d6aca3e9d4c624ae98
#
_entry.id   8339a1a25bb277d6aca3e9d4c624ae98
#
_cell.length_a   1.000
_cell.length_b   1.000
_cell.length_c   1.000
_cell.angle_alpha   90.00
_cell.angle_beta   90.00
_cell.angle_gamma   90.00
#
_symmetry.space_group_name_H-M   'P 1'
#
loop_
_entity.id
_entity.type
_entity.pdbx_description
1 polymer ?
#
loop_
_entity_poly.entity_id
_entity_poly.type
_entity_poly.pdbx_seq_one_letter_code
_entity_poly.pdbx_strand_id
1 'polypeptide(L)'
;MAILAFIIILINIIYFMQQYLQNKKGLVQGVFDKVYDKYDIMNDLMSLGVHRIWKRNLINWMNPGKNKILADVACGTGDIAKLFIDNSSNKNIELFCIDPNEGMMKKGKNRLSNYKN
;
A
#
# COMPACT_ATOMS: atom_id res chain seq x y z
N MET A 1 9.70 -39.63 15.31
CA MET A 1 8.30 -39.43 15.77
C MET A 1 8.02 -37.99 16.14
N ALA A 2 8.82 -37.31 17.00
CA ALA A 2 8.58 -35.93 17.42
C ALA A 2 8.59 -34.90 16.29
N ILE A 3 9.50 -35.02 15.33
CA ILE A 3 9.62 -34.07 14.18
C ILE A 3 8.36 -34.14 13.28
N LEU A 4 7.83 -35.35 13.04
CA LEU A 4 6.63 -35.53 12.23
C LEU A 4 5.40 -34.90 12.89
N ALA A 5 5.26 -35.09 14.20
CA ALA A 5 4.20 -34.45 14.98
C ALA A 5 4.29 -32.92 14.94
N PHE A 6 5.51 -32.36 15.06
CA PHE A 6 5.75 -30.93 14.98
C PHE A 6 5.36 -30.35 13.59
N ILE A 7 5.73 -31.04 12.50
CA ILE A 7 5.38 -30.65 11.15
C ILE A 7 3.86 -30.66 10.95
N ILE A 8 3.16 -31.69 11.45
CA ILE A 8 1.70 -31.78 11.35
C ILE A 8 1.02 -30.61 12.11
N ILE A 9 1.52 -30.29 13.31
CA ILE A 9 1.00 -29.15 14.09
C ILE A 9 1.23 -27.84 13.33
N LEU A 10 2.41 -27.62 12.76
CA LEU A 10 2.74 -26.44 12.00
C LEU A 10 1.83 -26.26 10.77
N ILE A 11 1.59 -27.34 10.03
CA ILE A 11 0.69 -27.34 8.86
C ILE A 11 -0.73 -26.99 9.30
N ASN A 12 -1.24 -27.56 10.40
CA ASN A 12 -2.58 -27.22 10.90
C ASN A 12 -2.69 -25.75 11.34
N ILE A 13 -1.66 -25.20 11.97
CA ILE A 13 -1.61 -23.78 12.36
C ILE A 13 -1.64 -22.88 11.10
N ILE A 14 -0.84 -23.21 10.10
CA ILE A 14 -0.80 -22.46 8.82
C ILE A 14 -2.18 -22.52 8.13
N TYR A 15 -2.79 -23.71 8.05
CA TYR A 15 -4.11 -23.90 7.44
C TYR A 15 -5.19 -23.10 8.20
N PHE A 16 -5.20 -23.16 9.53
CA PHE A 16 -6.12 -22.39 10.36
C PHE A 16 -5.93 -20.88 10.17
N MET A 17 -4.68 -20.40 10.14
CA MET A 17 -4.36 -19.02 9.85
C MET A 17 -4.85 -18.57 8.48
N GLN A 18 -4.65 -19.38 7.44
CA GLN A 18 -5.14 -19.07 6.09
C GLN A 18 -6.67 -18.96 6.07
N GLN A 19 -7.37 -19.88 6.71
CA GLN A 19 -8.84 -19.86 6.77
C GLN A 19 -9.36 -18.65 7.56
N TYR A 20 -8.70 -18.31 8.68
CA TYR A 20 -9.01 -17.11 9.47
C TYR A 20 -8.77 -15.82 8.68
N LEU A 21 -7.67 -15.74 7.94
CA LEU A 21 -7.34 -14.58 7.09
C LEU A 21 -8.33 -14.45 5.92
N GLN A 22 -8.75 -15.57 5.30
CA GLN A 22 -9.76 -15.53 4.23
C GLN A 22 -11.12 -15.05 4.72
N ASN A 23 -11.57 -15.49 5.90
CA ASN A 23 -12.83 -15.04 6.49
C ASN A 23 -12.80 -13.54 6.86
N LYS A 24 -11.63 -13.01 7.28
CA LYS A 24 -11.46 -11.57 7.55
C LYS A 24 -11.27 -10.73 6.29
N LYS A 25 -10.79 -11.31 5.21
CA LYS A 25 -10.50 -10.61 3.96
C LYS A 25 -11.73 -9.88 3.41
N GLY A 26 -12.87 -10.55 3.39
CA GLY A 26 -14.14 -9.93 2.95
C GLY A 26 -14.61 -8.80 3.86
N LEU A 27 -14.40 -8.93 5.17
CA LEU A 27 -14.81 -7.92 6.15
C LEU A 27 -13.89 -6.69 6.09
N VAL A 28 -12.59 -6.90 5.96
CA VAL A 28 -11.59 -5.84 5.78
C VAL A 28 -11.81 -5.12 4.44
N GLN A 29 -12.02 -5.88 3.35
CA GLN A 29 -12.32 -5.32 2.04
C GLN A 29 -13.56 -4.42 2.09
N GLY A 30 -14.64 -4.88 2.71
CA GLY A 30 -15.88 -4.12 2.85
C GLY A 30 -15.74 -2.84 3.68
N VAL A 31 -14.81 -2.80 4.65
CA VAL A 31 -14.47 -1.58 5.39
C VAL A 31 -13.71 -0.61 4.50
N PHE A 32 -12.68 -1.08 3.78
CA PHE A 32 -11.91 -0.23 2.86
C PHE A 32 -12.79 0.33 1.74
N ASP A 33 -13.70 -0.47 1.19
CA ASP A 33 -14.63 -0.03 0.16
C ASP A 33 -15.57 1.11 0.62
N LYS A 34 -15.86 1.18 1.91
CA LYS A 34 -16.70 2.25 2.49
C LYS A 34 -15.92 3.51 2.84
N VAL A 35 -14.65 3.37 3.19
CA VAL A 35 -13.83 4.49 3.70
C VAL A 35 -12.81 5.03 2.70
N TYR A 36 -12.62 4.35 1.54
CA TYR A 36 -11.62 4.77 0.57
C TYR A 36 -11.76 6.23 0.11
N ASP A 37 -13.01 6.77 0.08
CA ASP A 37 -13.26 8.16 -0.29
C ASP A 37 -12.76 9.17 0.75
N LYS A 38 -12.74 8.76 2.02
CA LYS A 38 -12.33 9.61 3.15
C LYS A 38 -11.00 9.14 3.76
N TYR A 39 -10.30 8.24 3.06
CA TYR A 39 -9.10 7.58 3.60
C TYR A 39 -8.02 8.58 4.00
N ASP A 40 -7.76 9.57 3.17
CA ASP A 40 -6.76 10.60 3.44
C ASP A 40 -7.14 11.46 4.67
N ILE A 41 -8.43 11.83 4.79
CA ILE A 41 -8.95 12.61 5.93
C ILE A 41 -8.89 11.78 7.21
N MET A 42 -9.19 10.49 7.12
CA MET A 42 -9.16 9.59 8.26
C MET A 42 -7.74 9.37 8.77
N ASN A 43 -6.78 9.24 7.85
CA ASN A 43 -5.36 9.17 8.21
C ASN A 43 -4.87 10.46 8.87
N ASP A 44 -5.28 11.63 8.37
CA ASP A 44 -4.97 12.92 8.98
C ASP A 44 -5.52 12.99 10.42
N LEU A 45 -6.77 12.59 10.61
CA LEU A 45 -7.41 12.64 11.92
C LEU A 45 -6.78 11.65 12.91
N MET A 46 -6.56 10.40 12.50
CA MET A 46 -6.00 9.35 13.37
C MET A 46 -4.55 9.58 13.76
N SER A 47 -3.76 10.20 12.87
CA SER A 47 -2.34 10.46 13.11
C SER A 47 -2.06 11.88 13.56
N LEU A 48 -3.09 12.74 13.73
CA LEU A 48 -2.94 14.17 13.97
C LEU A 48 -1.99 14.84 12.94
N GLY A 49 -1.99 14.36 11.70
CA GLY A 49 -1.14 14.85 10.62
C GLY A 49 0.31 14.34 10.65
N VAL A 50 0.73 13.58 11.66
CA VAL A 50 2.10 13.05 11.80
C VAL A 50 2.50 12.17 10.62
N HIS A 51 1.56 11.42 10.04
CA HIS A 51 1.82 10.58 8.86
C HIS A 51 2.37 11.37 7.67
N ARG A 52 2.06 12.66 7.54
CA ARG A 52 2.60 13.52 6.47
C ARG A 52 4.11 13.75 6.65
N ILE A 53 4.57 13.87 7.90
CA ILE A 53 5.99 14.03 8.23
C ILE A 53 6.72 12.71 7.91
N TRP A 54 6.15 11.56 8.28
CA TRP A 54 6.73 10.25 7.97
C TRP A 54 6.84 10.02 6.46
N LYS A 55 5.82 10.36 5.70
CA LYS A 55 5.85 10.25 4.24
C LYS A 55 6.96 11.11 3.63
N ARG A 56 7.15 12.36 4.10
CA ARG A 56 8.25 13.21 3.65
C ARG A 56 9.61 12.61 3.99
N ASN A 57 9.80 12.11 5.20
CA ASN A 57 11.04 11.46 5.60
C ASN A 57 11.32 10.22 4.74
N LEU A 58 10.30 9.40 4.47
CA LEU A 58 10.41 8.27 3.57
C LEU A 58 10.90 8.70 2.18
N ILE A 59 10.27 9.71 1.57
CA ILE A 59 10.68 10.22 0.27
C ILE A 59 12.11 10.75 0.29
N ASN A 60 12.52 11.46 1.35
CA ASN A 60 13.90 11.94 1.49
C ASN A 60 14.90 10.77 1.55
N TRP A 61 14.57 9.69 2.26
CA TRP A 61 15.41 8.49 2.31
C TRP A 61 15.46 7.75 0.98
N MET A 62 14.35 7.68 0.24
CA MET A 62 14.29 7.08 -1.08
C MET A 62 15.09 7.89 -2.11
N ASN A 63 15.32 9.17 -1.86
CA ASN A 63 16.09 10.10 -2.69
C ASN A 63 15.68 10.00 -4.18
N PRO A 64 14.47 10.46 -4.53
CA PRO A 64 13.95 10.36 -5.90
C PRO A 64 14.82 11.18 -6.85
N GLY A 65 15.62 10.47 -7.64
CA GLY A 65 16.53 11.05 -8.64
C GLY A 65 16.13 10.68 -10.06
N LYS A 66 17.07 10.89 -11.00
CA LYS A 66 16.88 10.53 -12.41
C LYS A 66 16.82 9.02 -12.59
N ASN A 67 16.01 8.55 -13.55
CA ASN A 67 15.95 7.15 -14.00
C ASN A 67 15.72 6.16 -12.84
N LYS A 68 14.78 6.47 -11.96
CA LYS A 68 14.43 5.60 -10.84
C LYS A 68 13.18 4.79 -11.16
N ILE A 69 13.16 3.57 -10.62
CA ILE A 69 12.00 2.69 -10.65
C ILE A 69 11.48 2.59 -9.21
N LEU A 70 10.19 2.84 -9.04
CA LEU A 70 9.49 2.67 -7.76
C LEU A 70 8.46 1.56 -7.89
N ALA A 71 8.53 0.57 -7.02
CA ALA A 71 7.45 -0.40 -6.80
C ALA A 71 6.77 -0.07 -5.46
N ASP A 72 5.54 0.41 -5.53
CA ASP A 72 4.70 0.75 -4.38
C ASP A 72 3.67 -0.38 -4.18
N VAL A 73 3.93 -1.25 -3.21
CA VAL A 73 3.10 -2.43 -2.91
C VAL A 73 2.15 -2.07 -1.77
N ALA A 74 0.86 -2.37 -1.96
CA ALA A 74 -0.25 -1.88 -1.14
C ALA A 74 -0.33 -0.34 -1.21
N CYS A 75 -0.24 0.19 -2.44
CA CYS A 75 -0.12 1.62 -2.70
C CYS A 75 -1.37 2.43 -2.34
N GLY A 76 -2.51 1.77 -2.10
CA GLY A 76 -3.77 2.43 -1.80
C GLY A 76 -4.16 3.45 -2.88
N THR A 77 -4.30 4.71 -2.51
CA THR A 77 -4.62 5.81 -3.42
C THR A 77 -3.40 6.40 -4.14
N GLY A 78 -2.24 5.75 -4.10
CA GLY A 78 -1.02 6.17 -4.78
C GLY A 78 -0.36 7.42 -4.20
N ASP A 79 -0.51 7.68 -2.92
CA ASP A 79 -0.03 8.89 -2.26
C ASP A 79 1.51 8.93 -2.19
N ILE A 80 2.16 7.81 -1.89
CA ILE A 80 3.63 7.68 -1.88
C ILE A 80 4.18 7.83 -3.30
N ALA A 81 3.56 7.15 -4.27
CA ALA A 81 3.94 7.25 -5.68
C ALA A 81 3.88 8.70 -6.18
N LYS A 82 2.80 9.43 -5.83
CA LYS A 82 2.66 10.85 -6.16
C LYS A 82 3.76 11.70 -5.53
N LEU A 83 4.00 11.54 -4.23
CA LEU A 83 5.05 12.27 -3.53
C LEU A 83 6.44 11.97 -4.11
N PHE A 84 6.70 10.74 -4.52
CA PHE A 84 7.94 10.35 -5.14
C PHE A 84 8.16 11.09 -6.48
N ILE A 85 7.15 11.14 -7.35
CA ILE A 85 7.22 11.87 -8.62
C ILE A 85 7.39 13.37 -8.37
N ASP A 86 6.60 13.96 -7.47
CA ASP A 86 6.62 15.40 -7.18
C ASP A 86 7.99 15.87 -6.68
N ASN A 87 8.72 15.00 -5.98
CA ASN A 87 10.05 15.30 -5.45
C ASN A 87 11.19 14.86 -6.35
N SER A 88 10.89 14.29 -7.51
CA SER A 88 11.92 13.90 -8.45
C SER A 88 12.30 15.07 -9.37
N SER A 89 13.60 15.26 -9.53
CA SER A 89 14.15 16.32 -10.40
C SER A 89 14.06 16.01 -11.90
N ASN A 90 13.65 14.79 -12.26
CA ASN A 90 13.53 14.37 -13.66
C ASN A 90 12.40 13.37 -13.83
N LYS A 91 11.58 13.56 -14.87
CA LYS A 91 10.35 12.81 -15.13
C LYS A 91 10.53 11.41 -15.74
N ASN A 92 11.76 10.94 -15.91
CA ASN A 92 12.04 9.60 -16.41
C ASN A 92 11.98 8.57 -15.24
N ILE A 93 10.77 8.36 -14.69
CA ILE A 93 10.50 7.49 -13.57
C ILE A 93 9.48 6.45 -13.99
N GLU A 94 9.79 5.19 -13.73
CA GLU A 94 8.82 4.10 -13.84
C GLU A 94 8.17 3.84 -12.49
N LEU A 95 6.84 3.75 -12.48
CA LEU A 95 6.06 3.47 -11.29
C LEU A 95 5.25 2.19 -11.45
N PHE A 96 5.41 1.28 -10.51
CA PHE A 96 4.59 0.10 -10.37
C PHE A 96 3.76 0.23 -9.09
N CYS A 97 2.48 0.55 -9.24
CA CYS A 97 1.54 0.65 -8.13
C CYS A 97 0.67 -0.59 -8.07
N ILE A 98 0.70 -1.30 -6.96
CA ILE A 98 -0.01 -2.57 -6.76
C ILE A 98 -0.86 -2.47 -5.51
N ASP A 99 -2.16 -2.67 -5.64
CA ASP A 99 -3.10 -2.74 -4.52
C ASP A 99 -4.25 -3.71 -4.84
N PRO A 100 -4.69 -4.55 -3.91
CA PRO A 100 -5.79 -5.47 -4.12
C PRO A 100 -7.17 -4.77 -4.16
N ASN A 101 -7.28 -3.51 -3.72
CA ASN A 101 -8.52 -2.78 -3.69
C ASN A 101 -8.71 -1.95 -4.97
N GLU A 102 -9.69 -2.33 -5.79
CA GLU A 102 -9.97 -1.68 -7.07
C GLU A 102 -10.39 -0.21 -6.90
N GLY A 103 -11.14 0.13 -5.85
CA GLY A 103 -11.56 1.50 -5.55
C GLY A 103 -10.37 2.41 -5.24
N MET A 104 -9.42 1.91 -4.45
CA MET A 104 -8.15 2.58 -4.17
C MET A 104 -7.34 2.78 -5.45
N MET A 105 -7.19 1.72 -6.26
CA MET A 105 -6.46 1.79 -7.53
C MET A 105 -7.08 2.76 -8.52
N LYS A 106 -8.41 2.84 -8.59
CA LYS A 106 -9.10 3.83 -9.44
C LYS A 106 -8.77 5.25 -9.02
N LYS A 107 -8.77 5.55 -7.71
CA LYS A 107 -8.34 6.85 -7.18
C LYS A 107 -6.88 7.13 -7.49
N GLY A 108 -6.00 6.14 -7.28
CA GLY A 108 -4.58 6.24 -7.60
C GLY A 108 -4.34 6.60 -9.06
N LYS A 109 -5.02 5.92 -9.99
CA LYS A 109 -4.96 6.22 -11.43
C LYS A 109 -5.39 7.66 -11.74
N ASN A 110 -6.48 8.13 -11.13
CA ASN A 110 -6.94 9.51 -11.31
C ASN A 110 -5.93 10.52 -10.76
N ARG A 111 -5.36 10.25 -9.57
CA ARG A 111 -4.35 11.09 -8.92
C ARG A 111 -3.08 11.20 -9.75
N LEU A 112 -2.68 10.12 -10.41
CA LEU A 112 -1.46 10.03 -11.21
C LEU A 112 -1.68 10.33 -12.69
N SER A 113 -2.90 10.62 -13.13
CA SER A 113 -3.23 10.83 -14.55
C SER A 113 -2.50 12.00 -15.21
N ASN A 114 -2.09 13.00 -14.44
CA ASN A 114 -1.37 14.18 -14.91
C ASN A 114 0.13 13.92 -15.16
N TYR A 115 0.64 12.77 -14.72
CA TYR A 115 2.03 12.38 -14.87
C TYR A 115 2.19 11.39 -16.04
N LYS A 116 1.67 11.75 -17.22
CA LYS A 116 1.83 10.94 -18.43
C LYS A 116 3.29 11.02 -18.89
N ASN A 117 3.96 9.87 -18.83
CA ASN A 117 5.08 9.57 -19.72
C ASN A 117 4.67 8.41 -20.59
#